data_58b5573e869bfe8ea1861df7d08c7d89
#
_entry.id   58b5573e869bfe8ea1861df7d08c7d89
#
_cell.length_a   1.000
_cell.length_b   1.000
_cell.length_c   1.000
_cell.angle_alpha   90.00
_cell.angle_beta   90.00
_cell.angle_gamma   90.00
#
_symmetry.space_group_name_H-M   'P 1'
#
loop_
_entity.id
_entity.type
_entity.pdbx_description
1 polymer ?
#
loop_
_entity_poly.entity_id
_entity_poly.type
_entity_poly.pdbx_seq_one_letter_code
_entity_poly.pdbx_strand_id
1 'polypeptide(L)'
;MKLELLKTSAIATGVALAMAALGAQAATQPGLSTAGASSSAKFTGGATVNGGASYLAEVPAEVAADLVATITPAAADIGKEGGIVVIAEVGNLGFFIKLSGGIWVPWDGASILPTVTKTLAAAESVSILDDLVGNDTSLAGLTIKAYVGYYTGANAAATITYTAAPMQMKIAAKASTSCPVNTTAFAGQTVDGKPLCSLPTGEALTTDTHLTNNFVYYIDGTVFIGEDADTPIADKVKLTIDAGTKIIVAESASALAINRGGMLFANGSATHPIIMTSELDVEGIDAVNTRGKWGGIVMSGSAALNTQDGTDASEGVVSTYGGGA
;
A
#
# COMPACT_ATOMS: atom_id res chain seq x y z
N MET A 1 -27.90 -6.78 -9.88
CA MET A 1 -26.89 -5.75 -10.10
C MET A 1 -25.79 -6.40 -10.91
N LYS A 2 -25.73 -6.12 -12.21
CA LYS A 2 -24.66 -6.66 -13.08
C LYS A 2 -23.36 -6.03 -12.64
N LEU A 3 -22.43 -6.82 -12.13
CA LEU A 3 -21.05 -6.42 -11.95
C LEU A 3 -20.41 -6.41 -13.34
N GLU A 4 -20.66 -5.35 -14.12
CA GLU A 4 -19.82 -5.05 -15.29
C GLU A 4 -18.51 -4.49 -14.77
N LEU A 5 -17.62 -5.38 -14.40
CA LEU A 5 -16.25 -5.02 -14.06
C LEU A 5 -15.39 -5.07 -15.33
N LEU A 6 -15.17 -3.85 -15.86
CA LEU A 6 -13.93 -3.36 -16.43
C LEU A 6 -13.44 -3.93 -17.74
N LYS A 7 -13.73 -3.17 -18.77
CA LYS A 7 -12.79 -2.92 -19.85
C LYS A 7 -12.56 -1.41 -19.91
N THR A 8 -11.56 -0.93 -19.22
CA THR A 8 -10.96 0.38 -19.50
C THR A 8 -9.45 0.24 -19.46
N SER A 9 -8.89 0.27 -20.64
CA SER A 9 -7.45 0.40 -20.86
C SER A 9 -7.04 1.80 -20.39
N ALA A 10 -6.41 1.90 -19.22
CA ALA A 10 -5.73 3.10 -18.80
C ALA A 10 -4.23 2.89 -18.97
N ILE A 11 -3.64 3.70 -19.85
CA ILE A 11 -2.19 3.81 -20.00
C ILE A 11 -1.66 4.45 -18.71
N ALA A 12 -1.19 3.64 -17.78
CA ALA A 12 -0.49 4.10 -16.60
C ALA A 12 0.97 4.37 -16.97
N THR A 13 1.32 5.65 -17.04
CA THR A 13 2.71 6.11 -17.08
C THR A 13 3.37 5.76 -15.74
N GLY A 14 4.49 5.03 -15.80
CA GLY A 14 5.07 4.30 -14.69
C GLY A 14 5.40 5.14 -13.45
N VAL A 15 4.87 4.70 -12.34
CA VAL A 15 5.47 4.90 -11.02
C VAL A 15 6.04 3.55 -10.61
N ALA A 16 7.36 3.40 -10.69
CA ALA A 16 8.05 2.25 -10.14
C ALA A 16 8.00 2.34 -8.61
N LEU A 17 6.92 1.85 -8.01
CA LEU A 17 6.86 1.63 -6.58
C LEU A 17 7.72 0.39 -6.27
N ALA A 18 8.98 0.60 -5.87
CA ALA A 18 9.82 -0.47 -5.36
C ALA A 18 9.27 -0.88 -3.98
N MET A 19 8.29 -1.76 -3.98
CA MET A 19 7.86 -2.42 -2.76
C MET A 19 8.94 -3.41 -2.34
N ALA A 20 9.43 -3.27 -1.10
CA ALA A 20 10.17 -4.34 -0.44
C ALA A 20 9.19 -5.52 -0.30
N ALA A 21 9.19 -6.39 -1.29
CA ALA A 21 8.51 -7.67 -1.20
C ALA A 21 9.21 -8.49 -0.11
N LEU A 22 8.63 -8.55 1.06
CA LEU A 22 8.68 -9.78 1.83
C LEU A 22 7.91 -10.77 0.96
N GLY A 23 8.63 -11.44 0.06
CA GLY A 23 8.05 -12.33 -0.92
C GLY A 23 7.21 -13.39 -0.22
N ALA A 24 5.91 -13.25 -0.31
CA ALA A 24 5.03 -14.37 -0.11
C ALA A 24 5.33 -15.33 -1.28
N GLN A 25 6.20 -16.30 -1.06
CA GLN A 25 6.40 -17.37 -2.02
C GLN A 25 5.05 -18.03 -2.23
N ALA A 26 4.65 -18.18 -3.48
CA ALA A 26 3.49 -18.99 -3.81
C ALA A 26 3.65 -20.37 -3.17
N ALA A 27 2.92 -20.61 -2.09
CA ALA A 27 2.91 -21.93 -1.50
C ALA A 27 2.24 -22.87 -2.49
N THR A 28 2.96 -23.93 -2.89
CA THR A 28 2.35 -25.00 -3.69
C THR A 28 1.31 -25.70 -2.84
N GLN A 29 0.05 -25.61 -3.23
CA GLN A 29 -1.07 -26.24 -2.55
C GLN A 29 -1.37 -27.61 -3.14
N PRO A 30 -1.68 -28.64 -2.32
CA PRO A 30 -2.18 -29.91 -2.82
C PRO A 30 -3.59 -29.76 -3.41
N GLY A 31 -3.96 -30.68 -4.27
CA GLY A 31 -5.32 -30.80 -4.79
C GLY A 31 -6.19 -31.69 -3.90
N LEU A 32 -7.47 -31.37 -3.86
CA LEU A 32 -8.52 -32.21 -3.26
C LEU A 32 -9.52 -32.60 -4.34
N SER A 33 -9.96 -33.86 -4.29
CA SER A 33 -11.08 -34.33 -5.13
C SER A 33 -12.44 -33.91 -4.52
N THR A 34 -13.51 -34.10 -5.26
CA THR A 34 -14.90 -33.86 -4.81
C THR A 34 -15.24 -34.59 -3.50
N ALA A 35 -14.63 -35.73 -3.24
CA ALA A 35 -14.81 -36.49 -2.01
C ALA A 35 -13.86 -36.04 -0.88
N GLY A 36 -13.09 -34.96 -1.07
CA GLY A 36 -12.10 -34.47 -0.09
C GLY A 36 -10.81 -35.30 -0.01
N ALA A 37 -10.65 -36.30 -0.89
CA ALA A 37 -9.42 -37.10 -0.94
C ALA A 37 -8.28 -36.31 -1.61
N SER A 38 -7.06 -36.49 -1.11
CA SER A 38 -5.87 -35.85 -1.67
C SER A 38 -5.62 -36.28 -3.13
N SER A 39 -5.27 -35.33 -3.96
CA SER A 39 -4.84 -35.53 -5.35
C SER A 39 -3.36 -35.24 -5.49
N SER A 40 -2.72 -35.85 -6.48
CA SER A 40 -1.33 -35.52 -6.88
C SER A 40 -1.23 -34.21 -7.65
N ALA A 41 -2.34 -33.59 -8.01
CA ALA A 41 -2.36 -32.27 -8.65
C ALA A 41 -1.76 -31.21 -7.71
N LYS A 42 -1.12 -30.20 -8.31
CA LYS A 42 -0.53 -29.07 -7.58
C LYS A 42 -1.08 -27.76 -8.11
N PHE A 43 -1.23 -26.84 -7.19
CA PHE A 43 -1.72 -25.49 -7.47
C PHE A 43 -0.74 -24.47 -6.91
N THR A 44 -0.29 -23.53 -7.71
CA THR A 44 0.57 -22.42 -7.30
C THR A 44 -0.05 -21.12 -7.78
N GLY A 45 0.06 -20.04 -7.03
CA GLY A 45 -0.46 -18.77 -7.46
C GLY A 45 -0.51 -17.76 -6.34
N GLY A 46 -0.98 -16.57 -6.66
CA GLY A 46 -1.08 -15.46 -5.72
C GLY A 46 -1.31 -14.13 -6.44
N ALA A 47 -1.33 -13.06 -5.66
CA ALA A 47 -1.49 -11.71 -6.18
C ALA A 47 -0.17 -11.15 -6.66
N THR A 48 -0.16 -10.48 -7.82
CA THR A 48 0.99 -9.76 -8.37
C THR A 48 0.58 -8.34 -8.76
N VAL A 49 1.54 -7.46 -8.96
CA VAL A 49 1.30 -6.12 -9.53
C VAL A 49 2.16 -5.93 -10.77
N ASN A 50 1.63 -5.22 -11.75
CA ASN A 50 2.32 -4.93 -13.03
C ASN A 50 2.83 -6.19 -13.76
N GLY A 51 2.09 -7.29 -13.71
CA GLY A 51 2.50 -8.57 -14.30
C GLY A 51 3.78 -9.15 -13.70
N GLY A 52 4.12 -8.76 -12.46
CA GLY A 52 5.37 -9.12 -11.79
C GLY A 52 5.50 -10.61 -11.49
N ALA A 53 6.75 -11.07 -11.40
CA ALA A 53 7.07 -12.46 -11.08
C ALA A 53 6.99 -12.79 -9.58
N SER A 54 6.80 -11.78 -8.72
CA SER A 54 6.74 -11.94 -7.27
C SER A 54 5.32 -11.82 -6.75
N TYR A 55 4.91 -12.74 -5.88
CA TYR A 55 3.62 -12.68 -5.21
C TYR A 55 3.66 -11.78 -3.98
N LEU A 56 2.57 -11.05 -3.74
CA LEU A 56 2.41 -10.11 -2.65
C LEU A 56 1.35 -10.62 -1.66
N ALA A 57 1.59 -10.41 -0.37
CA ALA A 57 0.60 -10.70 0.68
C ALA A 57 -0.55 -9.69 0.67
N GLU A 58 -0.27 -8.45 0.26
CA GLU A 58 -1.23 -7.36 0.13
C GLU A 58 -0.85 -6.51 -1.08
N VAL A 59 -1.83 -6.11 -1.87
CA VAL A 59 -1.65 -5.24 -3.04
C VAL A 59 -2.18 -3.84 -2.74
N PRO A 60 -1.50 -2.78 -3.21
CA PRO A 60 -2.00 -1.42 -3.07
C PRO A 60 -3.35 -1.25 -3.78
N ALA A 61 -4.24 -0.44 -3.20
CA ALA A 61 -5.56 -0.21 -3.79
C ALA A 61 -5.52 0.63 -5.07
N GLU A 62 -4.46 1.42 -5.25
CA GLU A 62 -4.24 2.33 -6.39
C GLU A 62 -3.49 1.72 -7.57
N VAL A 63 -2.96 0.51 -7.41
CA VAL A 63 -2.14 -0.15 -8.43
C VAL A 63 -2.92 -1.30 -9.06
N ALA A 64 -2.80 -1.45 -10.37
CA ALA A 64 -3.35 -2.60 -11.08
C ALA A 64 -2.71 -3.89 -10.58
N ALA A 65 -3.54 -4.82 -10.14
CA ALA A 65 -3.11 -6.08 -9.55
C ALA A 65 -3.81 -7.27 -10.21
N ASP A 66 -3.05 -8.34 -10.35
CA ASP A 66 -3.52 -9.61 -10.89
C ASP A 66 -3.61 -10.65 -9.79
N LEU A 67 -4.60 -11.52 -9.86
CA LEU A 67 -4.63 -12.75 -9.11
C LEU A 67 -4.51 -13.91 -10.10
N VAL A 68 -3.44 -14.66 -10.00
CA VAL A 68 -3.10 -15.71 -10.98
C VAL A 68 -2.88 -17.06 -10.29
N ALA A 69 -3.10 -18.12 -11.05
CA ALA A 69 -2.75 -19.46 -10.61
C ALA A 69 -2.14 -20.28 -11.76
N THR A 70 -1.33 -21.26 -11.39
CA THR A 70 -0.88 -22.34 -12.26
C THR A 70 -1.36 -23.65 -11.68
N ILE A 71 -2.04 -24.46 -12.48
CA ILE A 71 -2.47 -25.79 -12.12
C ILE A 71 -1.52 -26.78 -12.81
N THR A 72 -0.98 -27.72 -12.05
CA THR A 72 -0.33 -28.94 -12.59
C THR A 72 -1.31 -30.07 -12.34
N PRO A 73 -2.09 -30.51 -13.35
CA PRO A 73 -3.02 -31.63 -13.17
C PRO A 73 -2.32 -32.92 -12.76
N ALA A 74 -3.05 -33.85 -12.17
CA ALA A 74 -2.54 -35.19 -11.94
C ALA A 74 -2.12 -35.82 -13.28
N ALA A 75 -1.00 -36.55 -13.30
CA ALA A 75 -0.44 -37.12 -14.54
C ALA A 75 -1.45 -37.95 -15.34
N ALA A 76 -2.36 -38.63 -14.64
CA ALA A 76 -3.41 -39.44 -15.28
C ALA A 76 -4.51 -38.58 -15.95
N ASP A 77 -4.58 -37.27 -15.71
CA ASP A 77 -5.60 -36.39 -16.25
C ASP A 77 -5.09 -35.52 -17.40
N ILE A 78 -3.80 -35.49 -17.62
CA ILE A 78 -3.19 -34.78 -18.74
C ILE A 78 -3.66 -35.41 -20.06
N GLY A 79 -4.08 -34.55 -21.01
CA GLY A 79 -4.59 -34.97 -22.30
C GLY A 79 -6.07 -35.37 -22.32
N LYS A 80 -6.74 -35.37 -21.17
CA LYS A 80 -8.19 -35.60 -21.11
C LYS A 80 -8.97 -34.33 -21.45
N GLU A 81 -10.14 -34.51 -22.05
CA GLU A 81 -11.15 -33.47 -22.19
C GLU A 81 -11.71 -33.11 -20.81
N GLY A 82 -11.91 -31.80 -20.57
CA GLY A 82 -12.40 -31.29 -19.31
C GLY A 82 -12.44 -29.76 -19.30
N GLY A 83 -11.97 -29.15 -18.23
CA GLY A 83 -11.88 -27.70 -18.16
C GLY A 83 -11.43 -27.18 -16.80
N ILE A 84 -11.46 -25.87 -16.68
CA ILE A 84 -11.04 -25.12 -15.49
C ILE A 84 -12.26 -24.47 -14.85
N VAL A 85 -12.30 -24.43 -13.53
CA VAL A 85 -13.33 -23.77 -12.72
C VAL A 85 -12.65 -22.80 -11.77
N VAL A 86 -13.22 -21.60 -11.63
CA VAL A 86 -12.74 -20.58 -10.69
C VAL A 86 -13.92 -20.06 -9.88
N ILE A 87 -13.81 -20.18 -8.56
CA ILE A 87 -14.79 -19.64 -7.60
C ILE A 87 -14.04 -18.72 -6.65
N ALA A 88 -14.59 -17.55 -6.35
CA ALA A 88 -13.98 -16.59 -5.42
C ALA A 88 -14.96 -16.20 -4.31
N GLU A 89 -14.47 -16.13 -3.08
CA GLU A 89 -15.07 -15.46 -1.94
C GLU A 89 -14.52 -14.03 -1.88
N VAL A 90 -15.39 -13.03 -1.88
CA VAL A 90 -15.01 -11.62 -1.88
C VAL A 90 -15.46 -10.96 -0.59
N GLY A 91 -14.60 -10.91 0.41
CA GLY A 91 -14.92 -10.30 1.70
C GLY A 91 -16.31 -10.72 2.23
N ASN A 92 -17.15 -9.75 2.50
CA ASN A 92 -18.54 -9.92 2.93
C ASN A 92 -19.56 -9.90 1.78
N LEU A 93 -19.11 -9.79 0.53
CA LEU A 93 -19.99 -9.75 -0.65
C LEU A 93 -20.50 -11.13 -1.06
N GLY A 94 -19.86 -12.20 -0.57
CA GLY A 94 -20.24 -13.59 -0.84
C GLY A 94 -19.36 -14.28 -1.88
N PHE A 95 -19.92 -15.38 -2.43
CA PHE A 95 -19.22 -16.22 -3.40
C PHE A 95 -19.67 -15.92 -4.82
N PHE A 96 -18.71 -15.98 -5.73
CA PHE A 96 -18.88 -15.75 -7.15
C PHE A 96 -18.19 -16.85 -7.94
N ILE A 97 -18.75 -17.22 -9.10
CA ILE A 97 -18.15 -18.15 -10.04
C ILE A 97 -17.79 -17.41 -11.35
N LYS A 98 -16.61 -17.68 -11.88
CA LYS A 98 -16.14 -17.11 -13.14
C LYS A 98 -16.59 -17.97 -14.31
N LEU A 99 -17.41 -17.40 -15.18
CA LEU A 99 -17.89 -18.04 -16.40
C LEU A 99 -16.92 -17.78 -17.58
N SER A 100 -17.20 -18.44 -18.71
CA SER A 100 -16.47 -18.18 -19.95
C SER A 100 -16.60 -16.71 -20.37
N GLY A 101 -15.53 -16.17 -20.96
CA GLY A 101 -15.44 -14.74 -21.27
C GLY A 101 -15.11 -13.85 -20.08
N GLY A 102 -14.76 -14.43 -18.92
CA GLY A 102 -14.30 -13.66 -17.75
C GLY A 102 -15.42 -13.04 -16.91
N ILE A 103 -16.67 -13.43 -17.14
CA ILE A 103 -17.86 -12.88 -16.45
C ILE A 103 -17.97 -13.51 -15.07
N TRP A 104 -18.11 -12.69 -14.03
CA TRP A 104 -18.39 -13.13 -12.67
C TRP A 104 -19.88 -13.04 -12.35
N VAL A 105 -20.44 -14.11 -11.81
CA VAL A 105 -21.83 -14.15 -11.32
C VAL A 105 -21.88 -14.67 -9.89
N PRO A 106 -22.88 -14.27 -9.09
CA PRO A 106 -23.07 -14.87 -7.76
C PRO A 106 -23.18 -16.40 -7.88
N TRP A 107 -22.46 -17.11 -7.01
CA TRP A 107 -22.50 -18.57 -6.98
C TRP A 107 -23.52 -19.07 -5.99
N ASP A 108 -24.33 -20.05 -6.42
CA ASP A 108 -25.42 -20.64 -5.65
C ASP A 108 -24.95 -21.69 -4.61
N GLY A 109 -23.65 -22.00 -4.58
CA GLY A 109 -23.06 -23.01 -3.70
C GLY A 109 -23.18 -24.45 -4.21
N ALA A 110 -23.80 -24.68 -5.35
CA ALA A 110 -24.11 -26.02 -5.87
C ALA A 110 -23.61 -26.23 -7.31
N SER A 111 -23.91 -25.27 -8.20
CA SER A 111 -23.63 -25.40 -9.63
C SER A 111 -22.15 -25.16 -9.95
N ILE A 112 -21.45 -26.17 -10.45
CA ILE A 112 -20.05 -26.05 -10.89
C ILE A 112 -20.04 -25.79 -12.41
N LEU A 113 -19.92 -24.53 -12.77
CA LEU A 113 -19.89 -24.08 -14.17
C LEU A 113 -18.43 -23.84 -14.61
N PRO A 114 -18.04 -24.28 -15.80
CA PRO A 114 -16.65 -24.08 -16.26
C PRO A 114 -16.36 -22.63 -16.63
N THR A 115 -15.21 -22.15 -16.20
CA THR A 115 -14.61 -20.92 -16.72
C THR A 115 -14.11 -21.12 -18.15
N VAL A 116 -13.56 -22.29 -18.43
CA VAL A 116 -13.14 -22.72 -19.77
C VAL A 116 -13.24 -24.23 -19.89
N THR A 117 -13.68 -24.70 -21.05
CA THR A 117 -13.65 -26.11 -21.46
C THR A 117 -12.47 -26.33 -22.43
N LYS A 118 -11.67 -27.35 -22.19
CA LYS A 118 -10.45 -27.62 -22.98
C LYS A 118 -9.90 -29.02 -22.70
N THR A 119 -8.98 -29.47 -23.55
CA THR A 119 -8.09 -30.59 -23.23
C THR A 119 -7.03 -30.13 -22.24
N LEU A 120 -6.82 -30.87 -21.14
CA LEU A 120 -5.89 -30.48 -20.07
C LEU A 120 -4.44 -30.66 -20.49
N ALA A 121 -3.65 -29.60 -20.35
CA ALA A 121 -2.20 -29.60 -20.55
C ALA A 121 -1.45 -30.02 -19.28
N ALA A 122 -0.14 -30.26 -19.39
CA ALA A 122 0.72 -30.57 -18.24
C ALA A 122 0.83 -29.42 -17.23
N ALA A 123 0.59 -28.18 -17.67
CA ALA A 123 0.47 -27.00 -16.84
C ALA A 123 -0.59 -26.05 -17.43
N GLU A 124 -1.46 -25.53 -16.59
CA GLU A 124 -2.53 -24.64 -16.95
C GLU A 124 -2.35 -23.30 -16.25
N SER A 125 -2.12 -22.24 -17.03
CA SER A 125 -2.12 -20.88 -16.49
C SER A 125 -3.54 -20.33 -16.40
N VAL A 126 -3.91 -19.81 -15.25
CA VAL A 126 -5.26 -19.31 -14.97
C VAL A 126 -5.14 -17.86 -14.51
N SER A 127 -5.63 -16.92 -15.30
CA SER A 127 -5.91 -15.56 -14.85
C SER A 127 -7.23 -15.59 -14.08
N ILE A 128 -7.17 -15.34 -12.78
CA ILE A 128 -8.34 -15.26 -11.91
C ILE A 128 -8.91 -13.85 -12.00
N LEU A 129 -8.10 -12.85 -11.67
CA LEU A 129 -8.38 -11.42 -11.84
C LEU A 129 -7.25 -10.80 -12.65
N ASP A 130 -7.55 -9.81 -13.44
CA ASP A 130 -6.65 -9.17 -14.38
C ASP A 130 -6.80 -7.65 -14.24
N ASP A 131 -5.70 -6.95 -14.05
CA ASP A 131 -5.61 -5.49 -13.93
C ASP A 131 -6.63 -4.87 -12.94
N LEU A 132 -6.87 -5.51 -11.80
CA LEU A 132 -7.79 -5.01 -10.80
C LEU A 132 -7.18 -3.81 -10.06
N VAL A 133 -7.85 -2.65 -10.12
CA VAL A 133 -7.52 -1.47 -9.31
C VAL A 133 -8.54 -1.33 -8.18
N GLY A 134 -8.11 -1.50 -6.94
CA GLY A 134 -9.00 -1.52 -5.78
C GLY A 134 -9.74 -0.19 -5.55
N ASN A 135 -9.08 0.94 -5.83
CA ASN A 135 -9.69 2.28 -5.69
C ASN A 135 -10.81 2.56 -6.69
N ASP A 136 -10.78 1.95 -7.87
CA ASP A 136 -11.79 2.12 -8.93
C ASP A 136 -13.00 1.20 -8.70
N THR A 137 -12.95 0.39 -7.65
CA THR A 137 -13.98 -0.57 -7.27
C THR A 137 -14.32 -0.44 -5.80
N SER A 138 -15.40 -1.06 -5.34
CA SER A 138 -15.72 -1.17 -3.92
C SER A 138 -14.93 -2.28 -3.20
N LEU A 139 -13.80 -2.70 -3.75
CA LEU A 139 -13.02 -3.84 -3.24
C LEU A 139 -11.84 -3.42 -2.36
N ALA A 140 -11.50 -2.12 -2.30
CA ALA A 140 -10.46 -1.63 -1.41
C ALA A 140 -10.74 -2.01 0.05
N GLY A 141 -9.75 -2.55 0.75
CA GLY A 141 -9.85 -3.07 2.10
C GLY A 141 -10.38 -4.50 2.22
N LEU A 142 -10.80 -5.12 1.11
CA LEU A 142 -11.31 -6.49 1.12
C LEU A 142 -10.22 -7.52 0.81
N THR A 143 -10.51 -8.75 1.20
CA THR A 143 -9.71 -9.92 0.80
C THR A 143 -10.52 -10.76 -0.17
N ILE A 144 -9.92 -11.11 -1.30
CA ILE A 144 -10.45 -12.04 -2.29
C ILE A 144 -9.75 -13.37 -2.08
N LYS A 145 -10.52 -14.44 -1.92
CA LYS A 145 -10.02 -15.82 -1.81
C LYS A 145 -10.54 -16.62 -2.97
N ALA A 146 -9.67 -17.06 -3.87
CA ALA A 146 -10.04 -17.82 -5.06
C ALA A 146 -9.72 -19.30 -4.92
N TYR A 147 -10.69 -20.13 -5.18
CA TYR A 147 -10.56 -21.56 -5.29
C TYR A 147 -10.51 -21.92 -6.77
N VAL A 148 -9.42 -22.54 -7.18
CA VAL A 148 -9.19 -22.91 -8.57
C VAL A 148 -9.22 -24.42 -8.67
N GLY A 149 -9.88 -24.94 -9.69
CA GLY A 149 -9.97 -26.37 -9.93
C GLY A 149 -9.95 -26.71 -11.40
N TYR A 150 -9.72 -27.98 -11.70
CA TYR A 150 -9.93 -28.56 -13.02
C TYR A 150 -10.83 -29.78 -12.90
N TYR A 151 -11.45 -30.17 -13.97
CA TYR A 151 -12.29 -31.38 -14.06
C TYR A 151 -12.00 -32.15 -15.34
N THR A 152 -12.38 -33.43 -15.39
CA THR A 152 -12.27 -34.29 -16.55
C THR A 152 -13.65 -34.78 -16.99
N GLY A 153 -13.85 -34.99 -18.28
CA GLY A 153 -15.13 -35.40 -18.85
C GLY A 153 -16.20 -34.30 -18.87
N ALA A 154 -17.44 -34.66 -19.00
CA ALA A 154 -18.55 -33.72 -19.22
C ALA A 154 -19.18 -33.19 -17.90
N ASN A 155 -18.95 -33.84 -16.77
CA ASN A 155 -19.57 -33.46 -15.48
C ASN A 155 -18.53 -32.89 -14.50
N ALA A 156 -18.40 -31.59 -14.49
CA ALA A 156 -17.48 -30.90 -13.61
C ALA A 156 -17.70 -31.21 -12.11
N ALA A 157 -18.95 -31.23 -11.66
CA ALA A 157 -19.26 -31.46 -10.25
C ALA A 157 -18.85 -32.87 -9.75
N ALA A 158 -18.83 -33.88 -10.65
CA ALA A 158 -18.46 -35.23 -10.29
C ALA A 158 -16.94 -35.50 -10.25
N THR A 159 -16.17 -34.75 -11.04
CA THR A 159 -14.75 -35.05 -11.28
C THR A 159 -13.79 -33.90 -10.95
N ILE A 160 -14.28 -32.82 -10.37
CA ILE A 160 -13.45 -31.67 -10.04
C ILE A 160 -12.34 -32.01 -9.03
N THR A 161 -11.14 -31.57 -9.35
CA THR A 161 -10.00 -31.50 -8.43
C THR A 161 -9.68 -30.04 -8.22
N TYR A 162 -9.66 -29.57 -6.99
CA TYR A 162 -9.50 -28.15 -6.65
C TYR A 162 -8.43 -27.93 -5.59
N THR A 163 -7.97 -26.69 -5.44
CA THR A 163 -6.95 -26.32 -4.45
C THR A 163 -7.44 -26.52 -3.02
N ALA A 164 -6.63 -27.11 -2.16
CA ALA A 164 -6.94 -27.34 -0.75
C ALA A 164 -7.02 -26.05 0.08
N ALA A 165 -6.34 -25.00 -0.36
CA ALA A 165 -6.41 -23.66 0.22
C ALA A 165 -6.58 -22.62 -0.89
N PRO A 166 -7.31 -21.52 -0.66
CA PRO A 166 -7.52 -20.50 -1.68
C PRO A 166 -6.25 -19.73 -2.01
N MET A 167 -6.12 -19.30 -3.26
CA MET A 167 -5.24 -18.20 -3.64
C MET A 167 -5.82 -16.92 -3.07
N GLN A 168 -5.00 -16.07 -2.45
CA GLN A 168 -5.52 -14.88 -1.79
C GLN A 168 -4.93 -13.61 -2.40
N MET A 169 -5.78 -12.58 -2.50
CA MET A 169 -5.41 -11.20 -2.75
C MET A 169 -6.04 -10.34 -1.66
N LYS A 170 -5.23 -9.80 -0.77
CA LYS A 170 -5.66 -8.76 0.16
C LYS A 170 -5.43 -7.42 -0.53
N ILE A 171 -6.48 -6.64 -0.70
CA ILE A 171 -6.39 -5.29 -1.27
C ILE A 171 -6.29 -4.32 -0.11
N ALA A 172 -5.29 -3.43 -0.14
CA ALA A 172 -5.14 -2.39 0.87
C ALA A 172 -6.42 -1.53 0.96
N ALA A 173 -6.68 -1.02 2.14
CA ALA A 173 -7.76 -0.05 2.30
C ALA A 173 -7.49 1.18 1.43
N LYS A 174 -8.55 1.82 0.94
CA LYS A 174 -8.41 3.08 0.22
C LYS A 174 -7.68 4.08 1.10
N ALA A 175 -6.64 4.70 0.57
CA ALA A 175 -5.92 5.75 1.28
C ALA A 175 -6.92 6.82 1.73
N SER A 176 -6.78 7.28 2.98
CA SER A 176 -7.59 8.39 3.48
C SER A 176 -7.39 9.60 2.57
N THR A 177 -8.48 10.23 2.16
CA THR A 177 -8.44 11.52 1.45
C THR A 177 -8.43 12.69 2.42
N SER A 178 -8.61 12.43 3.70
CA SER A 178 -8.55 13.44 4.76
C SER A 178 -7.13 13.54 5.28
N CYS A 179 -6.62 14.75 5.37
CA CYS A 179 -5.32 15.01 5.97
C CYS A 179 -5.24 14.47 7.40
N PRO A 180 -4.06 14.00 7.84
CA PRO A 180 -3.86 13.53 9.21
C PRO A 180 -4.19 14.58 10.26
N VAL A 181 -4.37 14.11 11.50
CA VAL A 181 -4.53 14.98 12.66
C VAL A 181 -3.40 16.01 12.72
N ASN A 182 -3.71 17.23 13.12
CA ASN A 182 -2.81 18.40 13.13
C ASN A 182 -2.34 18.87 11.75
N THR A 183 -2.98 18.43 10.67
CA THR A 183 -2.71 18.97 9.33
C THR A 183 -4.00 19.43 8.67
N THR A 184 -3.90 20.38 7.74
CA THR A 184 -5.04 20.96 7.03
C THR A 184 -4.95 20.71 5.54
N ALA A 185 -6.05 20.30 4.92
CA ALA A 185 -6.09 20.00 3.50
C ALA A 185 -5.99 21.29 2.66
N PHE A 186 -5.14 21.30 1.65
CA PHE A 186 -5.25 22.19 0.52
C PHE A 186 -6.31 21.66 -0.45
N ALA A 187 -7.51 22.15 -0.36
CA ALA A 187 -8.66 21.62 -1.09
C ALA A 187 -8.40 21.53 -2.61
N GLY A 188 -8.45 20.32 -3.13
CA GLY A 188 -8.29 20.04 -4.56
C GLY A 188 -6.85 20.10 -5.10
N GLN A 189 -5.85 20.36 -4.26
CA GLN A 189 -4.45 20.35 -4.69
C GLN A 189 -3.79 18.99 -4.46
N THR A 190 -3.02 18.58 -5.45
CA THR A 190 -2.24 17.35 -5.41
C THR A 190 -0.83 17.61 -5.89
N VAL A 191 0.13 16.88 -5.32
CA VAL A 191 1.52 16.82 -5.79
C VAL A 191 1.90 15.35 -5.95
N ASP A 192 2.48 15.00 -7.09
CA ASP A 192 2.82 13.61 -7.43
C ASP A 192 1.60 12.67 -7.32
N GLY A 193 0.39 13.17 -7.64
CA GLY A 193 -0.87 12.42 -7.56
C GLY A 193 -1.41 12.22 -6.13
N LYS A 194 -0.74 12.77 -5.10
CA LYS A 194 -1.15 12.66 -3.68
C LYS A 194 -1.77 13.98 -3.20
N PRO A 195 -2.79 13.93 -2.32
CA PRO A 195 -3.36 15.13 -1.74
C PRO A 195 -2.32 15.94 -0.96
N LEU A 196 -2.40 17.26 -1.03
CA LEU A 196 -1.52 18.18 -0.31
C LEU A 196 -2.13 18.57 1.03
N CYS A 197 -1.35 18.47 2.11
CA CYS A 197 -1.73 18.83 3.47
C CYS A 197 -0.73 19.83 4.06
N SER A 198 -1.17 20.90 4.69
CA SER A 198 -0.28 21.84 5.39
C SER A 198 -0.11 21.45 6.85
N LEU A 199 1.09 21.62 7.38
CA LEU A 199 1.33 21.63 8.82
C LEU A 199 1.06 23.04 9.37
N PRO A 200 0.55 23.15 10.61
CA PRO A 200 0.37 24.43 11.26
C PRO A 200 1.75 25.05 11.59
N THR A 201 1.81 26.36 11.50
CA THR A 201 3.04 27.15 11.74
C THR A 201 2.81 28.20 12.81
N GLY A 202 3.87 28.59 13.48
CA GLY A 202 3.85 29.67 14.48
C GLY A 202 3.48 29.23 15.91
N GLU A 203 2.68 28.16 16.07
CA GLU A 203 2.34 27.58 17.37
C GLU A 203 2.91 26.16 17.49
N ALA A 204 3.22 25.76 18.71
CA ALA A 204 3.76 24.42 18.96
C ALA A 204 2.66 23.35 18.86
N LEU A 205 2.93 22.27 18.13
CA LEU A 205 2.13 21.05 18.19
C LEU A 205 2.30 20.42 19.58
N THR A 206 1.19 20.23 20.27
CA THR A 206 1.15 19.67 21.64
C THR A 206 0.60 18.26 21.70
N THR A 207 0.29 17.68 20.55
CA THR A 207 -0.19 16.30 20.40
C THR A 207 0.59 15.56 19.34
N ASP A 208 0.72 14.24 19.49
CA ASP A 208 1.42 13.38 18.55
C ASP A 208 0.86 13.55 17.14
N THR A 209 1.77 13.66 16.16
CA THR A 209 1.44 13.85 14.75
C THR A 209 2.13 12.77 13.92
N HIS A 210 1.38 12.13 13.02
CA HIS A 210 1.88 11.09 12.16
C HIS A 210 1.70 11.47 10.68
N LEU A 211 2.81 11.66 9.98
CA LEU A 211 2.85 11.98 8.55
C LEU A 211 3.05 10.70 7.76
N THR A 212 2.01 10.26 7.06
CA THR A 212 2.04 9.07 6.22
C THR A 212 2.44 9.40 4.79
N ASN A 213 2.98 8.45 4.06
CA ASN A 213 3.38 8.65 2.66
C ASN A 213 2.21 8.69 1.66
N ASN A 214 0.96 8.64 2.14
CA ASN A 214 -0.25 8.79 1.32
C ASN A 214 -0.53 10.25 0.93
N PHE A 215 0.18 11.18 1.55
CA PHE A 215 0.05 12.63 1.35
C PHE A 215 1.41 13.24 1.02
N VAL A 216 1.36 14.44 0.43
CA VAL A 216 2.49 15.37 0.42
C VAL A 216 2.18 16.46 1.44
N TYR A 217 3.19 16.89 2.20
CA TYR A 217 3.01 17.90 3.24
C TYR A 217 3.67 19.20 2.83
N TYR A 218 3.08 20.33 3.26
CA TYR A 218 3.57 21.66 2.97
C TYR A 218 3.81 22.42 4.27
N ILE A 219 4.96 23.09 4.34
CA ILE A 219 5.37 23.92 5.46
C ILE A 219 5.58 25.35 4.95
N ASP A 220 4.80 26.29 5.45
CA ASP A 220 4.93 27.73 5.14
C ASP A 220 5.10 28.51 6.46
N GLY A 221 6.34 28.62 6.90
CA GLY A 221 6.73 29.16 8.19
C GLY A 221 7.42 28.11 9.07
N THR A 222 7.61 28.39 10.36
CA THR A 222 8.22 27.43 11.29
C THR A 222 7.16 26.55 11.92
N VAL A 223 7.32 25.23 11.79
CA VAL A 223 6.54 24.20 12.49
C VAL A 223 7.29 23.81 13.76
N PHE A 224 6.69 23.98 14.92
CA PHE A 224 7.27 23.61 16.20
C PHE A 224 6.65 22.30 16.70
N ILE A 225 7.49 21.34 17.10
CA ILE A 225 7.07 20.07 17.67
C ILE A 225 7.38 20.06 19.17
N GLY A 226 6.32 19.97 19.98
CA GLY A 226 6.40 20.10 21.41
C GLY A 226 6.65 21.54 21.87
N GLU A 227 6.32 21.84 23.10
CA GLU A 227 6.58 23.15 23.71
C GLU A 227 8.08 23.33 23.98
N ASP A 228 8.51 24.59 24.08
CA ASP A 228 9.87 24.94 24.48
C ASP A 228 10.03 24.84 26.01
N ALA A 229 9.84 23.65 26.51
CA ALA A 229 9.95 23.33 27.93
C ALA A 229 10.71 22.01 28.11
N ASP A 230 11.46 21.89 29.19
CA ASP A 230 12.09 20.63 29.56
C ASP A 230 11.02 19.63 30.02
N THR A 231 10.74 18.65 29.16
CA THR A 231 9.65 17.71 29.35
C THR A 231 10.21 16.30 29.51
N PRO A 232 9.69 15.49 30.46
CA PRO A 232 10.08 14.08 30.57
C PRO A 232 9.88 13.32 29.24
N ILE A 233 10.78 12.40 28.93
CA ILE A 233 10.76 11.67 27.64
C ILE A 233 9.40 10.99 27.36
N ALA A 234 8.75 10.48 28.42
CA ALA A 234 7.45 9.82 28.28
C ALA A 234 6.33 10.75 27.81
N ASP A 235 6.45 12.05 28.12
CA ASP A 235 5.42 13.06 27.88
C ASP A 235 5.72 13.93 26.66
N LYS A 236 6.87 13.73 25.98
CA LYS A 236 7.24 14.50 24.79
C LYS A 236 6.31 14.20 23.63
N VAL A 237 5.93 15.26 22.91
CA VAL A 237 5.15 15.18 21.67
C VAL A 237 5.98 14.55 20.56
N LYS A 238 5.40 13.59 19.85
CA LYS A 238 6.09 12.85 18.80
C LYS A 238 5.64 13.29 17.42
N LEU A 239 6.60 13.64 16.58
CA LEU A 239 6.40 13.70 15.13
C LEU A 239 6.95 12.41 14.52
N THR A 240 6.08 11.60 13.94
CA THR A 240 6.45 10.38 13.21
C THR A 240 6.29 10.62 11.73
N ILE A 241 7.31 10.31 10.94
CA ILE A 241 7.32 10.46 9.48
C ILE A 241 7.62 9.10 8.86
N ASP A 242 6.67 8.58 8.07
CA ASP A 242 6.82 7.30 7.38
C ASP A 242 7.83 7.37 6.23
N ALA A 243 8.42 6.21 5.92
CA ALA A 243 9.26 6.05 4.74
C ALA A 243 8.51 6.44 3.45
N GLY A 244 9.19 7.16 2.55
CA GLY A 244 8.61 7.63 1.28
C GLY A 244 7.72 8.87 1.40
N THR A 245 7.64 9.49 2.57
CA THR A 245 6.92 10.76 2.77
C THR A 245 7.68 11.92 2.13
N LYS A 246 6.96 12.80 1.43
CA LYS A 246 7.49 14.03 0.86
C LYS A 246 6.95 15.24 1.62
N ILE A 247 7.86 16.14 1.99
CA ILE A 247 7.56 17.41 2.65
C ILE A 247 8.15 18.53 1.79
N ILE A 248 7.30 19.46 1.38
CA ILE A 248 7.66 20.65 0.60
C ILE A 248 7.69 21.82 1.55
N VAL A 249 8.73 22.60 1.49
CA VAL A 249 8.95 23.74 2.37
C VAL A 249 8.96 25.02 1.52
N ALA A 250 8.12 25.97 1.90
CA ALA A 250 8.10 27.30 1.32
C ALA A 250 9.47 27.98 1.47
N GLU A 251 9.76 28.91 0.57
CA GLU A 251 11.02 29.67 0.60
C GLU A 251 11.23 30.42 1.93
N SER A 252 12.47 30.72 2.20
CA SER A 252 13.01 31.61 3.23
C SER A 252 12.99 31.08 4.68
N ALA A 253 12.20 31.64 5.58
CA ALA A 253 12.30 31.39 7.02
C ALA A 253 11.55 30.15 7.52
N SER A 254 11.05 29.32 6.60
CA SER A 254 10.32 28.10 6.94
C SER A 254 11.26 27.02 7.46
N ALA A 255 10.91 26.40 8.58
CA ALA A 255 11.74 25.40 9.26
C ALA A 255 10.89 24.35 9.97
N LEU A 256 11.48 23.20 10.26
CA LEU A 256 10.94 22.21 11.20
C LEU A 256 11.77 22.27 12.48
N ALA A 257 11.16 22.75 13.56
CA ALA A 257 11.81 22.89 14.85
C ALA A 257 11.28 21.82 15.83
N ILE A 258 12.17 20.98 16.33
CA ILE A 258 11.88 20.02 17.37
C ILE A 258 12.32 20.64 18.70
N ASN A 259 11.39 21.13 19.47
CA ASN A 259 11.64 21.76 20.76
C ASN A 259 12.01 20.75 21.84
N ARG A 260 12.42 21.24 23.03
CA ARG A 260 12.77 20.37 24.16
C ARG A 260 11.63 19.44 24.58
N GLY A 261 10.37 19.86 24.40
CA GLY A 261 9.17 19.05 24.62
C GLY A 261 8.79 18.13 23.45
N GLY A 262 9.59 18.06 22.38
CA GLY A 262 9.30 17.28 21.19
C GLY A 262 10.27 16.12 20.92
N MET A 263 9.87 15.20 20.06
CA MET A 263 10.69 14.10 19.52
C MET A 263 10.39 13.89 18.04
N LEU A 264 11.41 13.55 17.25
CA LEU A 264 11.29 13.22 15.84
C LEU A 264 11.61 11.74 15.59
N PHE A 265 10.69 11.05 14.92
CA PHE A 265 10.85 9.70 14.40
C PHE A 265 10.73 9.73 12.87
N ALA A 266 11.86 9.86 12.19
CA ALA A 266 11.93 9.92 10.73
C ALA A 266 12.58 8.63 10.20
N ASN A 267 11.76 7.62 9.91
CA ASN A 267 12.19 6.27 9.59
C ASN A 267 12.17 6.01 8.08
N GLY A 268 12.97 6.76 7.33
CA GLY A 268 13.18 6.52 5.90
C GLY A 268 14.01 5.26 5.63
N SER A 269 13.93 4.74 4.40
CA SER A 269 14.76 3.65 3.93
C SER A 269 15.49 4.02 2.64
N ALA A 270 16.47 3.23 2.22
CA ALA A 270 17.20 3.49 0.97
C ALA A 270 16.29 3.43 -0.27
N THR A 271 15.25 2.61 -0.23
CA THR A 271 14.27 2.45 -1.31
C THR A 271 13.08 3.41 -1.18
N HIS A 272 12.81 3.91 0.02
CA HIS A 272 11.72 4.85 0.32
C HIS A 272 12.26 5.96 1.24
N PRO A 273 13.11 6.86 0.72
CA PRO A 273 13.63 7.96 1.52
C PRO A 273 12.52 8.93 1.89
N ILE A 274 12.65 9.56 3.06
CA ILE A 274 11.90 10.76 3.38
C ILE A 274 12.55 11.92 2.62
N ILE A 275 11.76 12.66 1.85
CA ILE A 275 12.23 13.78 1.04
C ILE A 275 11.70 15.07 1.66
N MET A 276 12.62 15.95 2.06
CA MET A 276 12.31 17.32 2.46
C MET A 276 12.99 18.26 1.48
N THR A 277 12.20 19.04 0.74
CA THR A 277 12.70 19.88 -0.33
C THR A 277 11.97 21.22 -0.39
N SER A 278 12.55 22.22 -1.07
CA SER A 278 11.87 23.49 -1.26
C SER A 278 10.81 23.39 -2.37
N GLU A 279 9.85 24.30 -2.36
CA GLU A 279 8.84 24.42 -3.42
C GLU A 279 9.46 24.66 -4.80
N LEU A 280 10.59 25.35 -4.89
CA LEU A 280 11.29 25.59 -6.15
C LEU A 280 11.80 24.32 -6.84
N ASP A 281 12.17 23.31 -6.07
CA ASP A 281 12.55 22.00 -6.60
C ASP A 281 11.33 21.29 -7.22
N VAL A 282 10.17 21.45 -6.61
CA VAL A 282 8.91 20.89 -7.11
C VAL A 282 8.44 21.59 -8.40
N GLU A 283 8.66 22.86 -8.50
CA GLU A 283 8.34 23.66 -9.70
C GLU A 283 9.32 23.46 -10.86
N GLY A 284 10.40 22.67 -10.63
CA GLY A 284 11.44 22.42 -11.65
C GLY A 284 12.30 23.64 -11.93
N ILE A 285 12.31 24.63 -11.06
CA ILE A 285 13.20 25.77 -11.12
C ILE A 285 14.60 25.31 -10.71
N ASP A 286 15.58 25.57 -11.54
CA ASP A 286 16.95 25.08 -11.48
C ASP A 286 17.56 25.10 -10.06
N ALA A 287 17.82 23.91 -9.54
CA ALA A 287 18.38 23.68 -8.22
C ALA A 287 19.86 24.10 -8.06
N VAL A 288 20.55 24.51 -9.12
CA VAL A 288 22.00 24.76 -9.10
C VAL A 288 22.39 25.92 -8.17
N ASN A 289 21.48 26.86 -7.89
CA ASN A 289 21.71 28.02 -7.03
C ASN A 289 20.73 28.13 -5.86
N THR A 290 20.19 27.03 -5.37
CA THR A 290 19.10 26.99 -4.39
C THR A 290 19.56 26.77 -2.94
N ARG A 291 20.72 27.27 -2.56
CA ARG A 291 21.15 27.25 -1.16
C ARG A 291 20.32 28.20 -0.31
N GLY A 292 20.04 27.80 0.95
CA GLY A 292 19.35 28.64 1.92
C GLY A 292 17.87 28.89 1.58
N LYS A 293 17.25 27.96 0.85
CA LYS A 293 15.85 28.10 0.42
C LYS A 293 14.85 27.76 1.51
N TRP A 294 15.28 27.09 2.56
CA TRP A 294 14.51 26.87 3.78
C TRP A 294 15.42 26.72 5.01
N GLY A 295 14.88 26.90 6.21
CA GLY A 295 15.63 26.94 7.47
C GLY A 295 16.16 25.58 7.96
N GLY A 296 15.79 24.47 7.29
CA GLY A 296 16.23 23.14 7.69
C GLY A 296 15.47 22.57 8.88
N ILE A 297 16.07 21.55 9.50
CA ILE A 297 15.56 20.94 10.74
C ILE A 297 16.40 21.43 11.89
N VAL A 298 15.76 22.03 12.90
CA VAL A 298 16.37 22.47 14.14
C VAL A 298 15.94 21.53 15.25
N MET A 299 16.88 21.00 16.03
CA MET A 299 16.58 20.10 17.14
C MET A 299 17.18 20.65 18.43
N SER A 300 16.32 20.99 19.38
CA SER A 300 16.71 21.49 20.70
C SER A 300 16.68 20.36 21.71
N GLY A 301 17.80 20.15 22.40
CA GLY A 301 17.96 19.14 23.45
C GLY A 301 17.88 19.76 24.85
N SER A 302 17.77 18.91 25.86
CA SER A 302 17.71 19.28 27.30
C SER A 302 19.02 19.01 28.06
N ALA A 303 20.14 18.74 27.34
CA ALA A 303 21.44 18.59 28.01
C ALA A 303 21.94 19.94 28.51
N ALA A 304 22.48 19.96 29.73
CA ALA A 304 23.03 21.18 30.30
C ALA A 304 24.19 21.74 29.46
N LEU A 305 24.20 23.02 29.21
CA LEU A 305 25.26 23.74 28.50
C LEU A 305 26.21 24.41 29.48
N ASN A 306 27.38 24.83 28.98
CA ASN A 306 28.38 25.58 29.77
C ASN A 306 28.10 27.10 29.85
N THR A 307 26.85 27.50 29.67
CA THR A 307 26.35 28.85 29.84
C THR A 307 25.99 29.07 31.31
N GLN A 308 25.86 30.34 31.74
CA GLN A 308 25.64 30.67 33.14
C GLN A 308 24.37 30.03 33.72
N ASP A 309 23.31 29.90 32.91
CA ASP A 309 22.02 29.31 33.28
C ASP A 309 21.78 27.92 32.67
N GLY A 310 22.78 27.35 31.98
CA GLY A 310 22.70 26.03 31.33
C GLY A 310 21.88 25.99 30.05
N THR A 311 21.34 27.12 29.58
CA THR A 311 20.49 27.23 28.38
C THR A 311 21.00 28.29 27.40
N ASP A 312 20.56 28.25 26.18
CA ASP A 312 20.79 29.25 25.14
C ASP A 312 19.65 29.23 24.12
N ALA A 313 19.57 30.23 23.24
CA ALA A 313 18.57 30.33 22.19
C ALA A 313 19.16 30.02 20.81
N SER A 314 18.39 29.35 19.95
CA SER A 314 18.81 29.13 18.57
C SER A 314 18.65 30.40 17.72
N GLU A 315 19.66 30.73 16.91
CA GLU A 315 19.59 31.83 15.95
C GLU A 315 18.59 31.49 14.82
N GLY A 316 17.75 32.45 14.48
CA GLY A 316 16.80 32.36 13.36
C GLY A 316 15.57 31.48 13.58
N VAL A 317 15.53 30.68 14.63
CA VAL A 317 14.37 29.91 15.07
C VAL A 317 14.16 30.19 16.55
N VAL A 318 12.98 30.67 16.93
CA VAL A 318 12.69 31.00 18.31
C VAL A 318 12.44 29.70 19.11
N SER A 319 13.51 29.07 19.52
CA SER A 319 13.48 27.94 20.45
C SER A 319 14.70 27.96 21.37
N THR A 320 14.51 27.51 22.59
CA THR A 320 15.56 27.38 23.58
C THR A 320 16.16 25.98 23.54
N TYR A 321 17.48 25.84 23.73
CA TYR A 321 18.14 24.56 23.87
C TYR A 321 18.97 24.53 25.17
N GLY A 322 19.24 23.31 25.64
CA GLY A 322 19.86 23.07 26.92
C GLY A 322 18.85 22.88 28.05
N GLY A 323 19.25 22.16 29.07
CA GLY A 323 18.51 21.98 30.32
C GLY A 323 19.03 22.94 31.39
N GLY A 324 18.15 23.63 32.06
CA GLY A 324 18.49 24.39 33.28
C GLY A 324 19.04 23.46 34.38
N ALA A 325 19.86 24.00 35.28
CA ALA A 325 20.40 23.29 36.42
C ALA A 325 19.31 23.05 37.49
#